data_697d458b5a0d664b61669c9fffd76005
#
_entry.id   697d458b5a0d664b61669c9fffd76005
#
_cell.length_a   1.000
_cell.length_b   1.000
_cell.length_c   1.000
_cell.angle_alpha   90.00
_cell.angle_beta   90.00
_cell.angle_gamma   90.00
#
_symmetry.space_group_name_H-M   'P 1'
#
loop_
_entity.id
_entity.type
_entity.pdbx_description
1 polymer ?
#
loop_
_entity_poly.entity_id
_entity_poly.type
_entity_poly.pdbx_seq_one_letter_code
_entity_poly.pdbx_strand_id
1 'polypeptide(L)'
;MPSNPSLLSSPKQRHGGGYEKIAADFLQQQGLVVLAKNWQQPNVGEIDLILLHPEEVWNTLVFAEVRKRKVSNYGDALMSITRAKQCKLIKTARFFLRHHPNYAHLECRFDVVAFNEQVGASKAHKFIQPEWVQGAFMANAW
;
A
#
# COMPACT_ATOMS: atom_id res chain seq x y z
N MET A 1 4.93 -2.47 24.05
CA MET A 1 4.91 -2.35 23.21
C MET A 1 5.66 -2.83 22.33
N PRO A 2 5.58 -3.12 21.81
CA PRO A 2 6.21 -3.73 21.01
C PRO A 2 6.83 -3.08 20.15
N SER A 3 7.71 -3.03 20.03
CA SER A 3 8.32 -2.37 19.22
C SER A 3 8.22 -2.93 18.03
N ASN A 4 8.39 -2.57 17.27
CA ASN A 4 8.22 -3.04 16.20
C ASN A 4 9.04 -3.17 15.29
N PRO A 5 9.74 -3.51 15.30
CA PRO A 5 10.68 -3.65 14.47
C PRO A 5 10.27 -4.35 13.40
N SER A 6 9.26 -4.74 13.48
CA SER A 6 8.85 -5.43 12.54
C SER A 6 8.81 -4.87 11.29
N LEU A 7 9.24 -3.77 11.09
CA LEU A 7 9.22 -3.23 9.88
C LEU A 7 10.20 -3.93 9.07
N LEU A 8 9.81 -4.73 8.18
CA LEU A 8 10.68 -5.43 7.37
C LEU A 8 10.92 -4.68 6.12
N SER A 9 11.83 -3.83 6.01
CA SER A 9 12.03 -3.15 4.77
C SER A 9 13.30 -3.61 4.10
N SER A 10 13.31 -3.62 2.81
CA SER A 10 14.47 -4.04 2.05
C SER A 10 15.35 -2.87 1.80
N PRO A 11 16.61 -2.96 1.99
CA PRO A 11 17.50 -1.86 1.73
C PRO A 11 17.47 -1.39 0.30
N LYS A 12 17.10 -2.25 -0.62
CA LYS A 12 17.09 -1.84 -1.96
C LYS A 12 15.97 -0.95 -2.29
N GLN A 13 15.00 -0.82 -1.48
CA GLN A 13 13.84 -0.05 -1.80
C GLN A 13 13.89 1.38 -1.36
N ARG A 14 15.03 1.89 -1.02
CA ARG A 14 15.06 3.22 -0.55
C ARG A 14 14.92 4.26 -1.55
N HIS A 15 15.05 3.97 -2.84
CA HIS A 15 15.02 5.00 -3.78
C HIS A 15 13.73 5.69 -3.88
N GLY A 16 12.67 5.26 -3.94
CA GLY A 16 11.49 6.00 -4.09
C GLY A 16 10.79 6.23 -2.80
N GLY A 17 11.52 6.15 -1.73
CA GLY A 17 10.92 6.10 -0.46
C GLY A 17 10.14 7.30 0.00
N GLY A 18 10.26 8.40 -0.66
CA GLY A 18 9.54 9.56 -0.21
C GLY A 18 8.05 9.40 -0.20
N TYR A 19 7.50 8.89 -1.28
CA TYR A 19 6.06 8.76 -1.36
C TYR A 19 5.56 7.65 -0.47
N GLU A 20 6.33 6.59 -0.31
CA GLU A 20 5.90 5.50 0.54
C GLU A 20 5.88 5.95 1.99
N LYS A 21 6.83 6.78 2.39
CA LYS A 21 6.84 7.26 3.74
C LYS A 21 5.66 8.19 3.98
N ILE A 22 5.35 9.06 3.04
CA ILE A 22 4.23 9.96 3.18
C ILE A 22 2.93 9.17 3.24
N ALA A 23 2.81 8.12 2.42
CA ALA A 23 1.63 7.29 2.42
C ALA A 23 1.47 6.58 3.77
N ALA A 24 2.57 6.05 4.31
CA ALA A 24 2.53 5.37 5.58
C ALA A 24 2.11 6.33 6.69
N ASP A 25 2.69 7.53 6.70
CA ASP A 25 2.36 8.51 7.72
C ASP A 25 0.88 8.92 7.62
N PHE A 26 0.40 9.10 6.39
CA PHE A 26 -0.99 9.47 6.17
C PHE A 26 -1.91 8.38 6.69
N LEU A 27 -1.63 7.12 6.36
CA LEU A 27 -2.50 6.03 6.80
C LEU A 27 -2.44 5.84 8.31
N GLN A 28 -1.29 6.07 8.90
CA GLN A 28 -1.20 5.99 10.36
C GLN A 28 -2.04 7.08 11.01
N GLN A 29 -2.12 8.23 10.41
CA GLN A 29 -2.97 9.28 10.93
C GLN A 29 -4.44 8.91 10.80
N GLN A 30 -4.76 8.01 9.89
CA GLN A 30 -6.13 7.54 9.75
C GLN A 30 -6.41 6.35 10.67
N GLY A 31 -5.46 5.99 11.49
CA GLY A 31 -5.66 4.93 12.46
C GLY A 31 -5.15 3.56 12.07
N LEU A 32 -4.51 3.45 10.90
CA LEU A 32 -3.99 2.16 10.51
C LEU A 32 -2.64 1.90 11.17
N VAL A 33 -2.29 0.65 11.32
CA VAL A 33 -1.03 0.26 11.93
C VAL A 33 -0.17 -0.39 10.89
N VAL A 34 1.02 0.12 10.65
CA VAL A 34 1.92 -0.40 9.62
C VAL A 34 2.60 -1.66 10.14
N LEU A 35 2.47 -2.74 9.41
CA LEU A 35 3.11 -4.00 9.77
C LEU A 35 4.38 -4.24 8.98
N ALA A 36 4.42 -3.83 7.73
CA ALA A 36 5.60 -4.04 6.91
C ALA A 36 5.65 -3.03 5.78
N LYS A 37 6.85 -2.70 5.33
CA LYS A 37 7.05 -1.82 4.19
C LYS A 37 7.90 -2.56 3.20
N ASN A 38 7.57 -2.41 1.93
CA ASN A 38 8.34 -2.99 0.83
C ASN A 38 8.58 -4.47 1.03
N TRP A 39 7.53 -5.18 1.32
CA TRP A 39 7.64 -6.60 1.57
C TRP A 39 7.78 -7.34 0.24
N GLN A 40 8.81 -8.14 0.13
CA GLN A 40 9.09 -8.81 -1.12
C GLN A 40 9.01 -10.31 -0.99
N GLN A 41 8.45 -10.95 -2.01
CA GLN A 41 8.54 -12.38 -2.15
C GLN A 41 9.38 -12.61 -3.42
N PRO A 42 10.55 -13.18 -3.31
CA PRO A 42 11.43 -13.33 -4.47
C PRO A 42 10.73 -14.04 -5.61
N ASN A 43 10.94 -13.51 -6.82
CA ASN A 43 10.38 -14.07 -8.03
C ASN A 43 8.86 -13.98 -8.11
N VAL A 44 8.23 -13.27 -7.23
CA VAL A 44 6.79 -13.12 -7.27
C VAL A 44 6.42 -11.64 -7.32
N GLY A 45 6.83 -10.88 -6.35
CA GLY A 45 6.48 -9.46 -6.35
C GLY A 45 6.72 -8.78 -5.02
N GLU A 46 6.22 -7.56 -4.93
CA GLU A 46 6.45 -6.73 -3.78
C GLU A 46 5.19 -6.00 -3.41
N ILE A 47 4.98 -5.74 -2.15
CA ILE A 47 3.86 -4.93 -1.68
C ILE A 47 4.43 -3.74 -0.93
N ASP A 48 3.99 -2.55 -1.29
CA ASP A 48 4.55 -1.33 -0.73
C ASP A 48 4.30 -1.18 0.76
N LEU A 49 3.08 -1.42 1.18
CA LEU A 49 2.73 -1.28 2.60
C LEU A 49 1.75 -2.39 2.98
N ILE A 50 1.94 -2.96 4.15
CA ILE A 50 0.99 -3.92 4.72
C ILE A 50 0.59 -3.37 6.08
N LEU A 51 -0.72 -3.24 6.31
CA LEU A 51 -1.19 -2.58 7.49
C LEU A 51 -2.41 -3.28 8.10
N LEU A 52 -2.71 -2.94 9.34
CA LEU A 52 -3.95 -3.36 9.93
C LEU A 52 -4.84 -2.14 10.01
N HIS A 53 -6.08 -2.30 9.62
CA HIS A 53 -7.06 -1.23 9.72
C HIS A 53 -8.07 -1.66 10.77
N PRO A 54 -7.98 -1.11 11.99
CA PRO A 54 -8.90 -1.50 13.04
C PRO A 54 -10.29 -0.96 12.71
N GLU A 55 -11.28 -1.80 12.80
CA GLU A 55 -12.65 -1.39 12.57
C GLU A 55 -13.46 -1.76 13.81
N GLU A 56 -14.70 -1.39 13.83
CA GLU A 56 -15.46 -1.55 15.04
C GLU A 56 -15.55 -2.96 15.56
N VAL A 57 -15.70 -3.91 14.71
CA VAL A 57 -15.89 -5.27 15.13
C VAL A 57 -14.65 -6.13 14.91
N TRP A 58 -13.94 -5.89 13.85
CA TRP A 58 -12.76 -6.69 13.57
C TRP A 58 -11.70 -5.85 12.89
N ASN A 59 -10.53 -6.39 12.70
CA ASN A 59 -9.46 -5.72 11.99
C ASN A 59 -9.42 -6.22 10.57
N THR A 60 -9.03 -5.38 9.65
CA THR A 60 -8.85 -5.77 8.26
C THR A 60 -7.38 -5.68 7.92
N LEU A 61 -6.85 -6.67 7.24
CA LEU A 61 -5.47 -6.64 6.80
C LEU A 61 -5.43 -5.96 5.43
N VAL A 62 -4.67 -4.89 5.32
CA VAL A 62 -4.66 -4.08 4.12
C VAL A 62 -3.33 -4.19 3.42
N PHE A 63 -3.39 -4.47 2.11
CA PHE A 63 -2.20 -4.48 1.27
C PHE A 63 -2.33 -3.25 0.38
N ALA A 64 -1.45 -2.28 0.57
CA ALA A 64 -1.59 -1.00 -0.10
C ALA A 64 -0.51 -0.77 -1.13
N GLU A 65 -0.92 -0.31 -2.28
CA GLU A 65 -0.03 0.04 -3.36
C GLU A 65 0.08 1.55 -3.40
N VAL A 66 1.28 2.08 -3.45
CA VAL A 66 1.51 3.52 -3.49
C VAL A 66 1.83 3.92 -4.91
N ARG A 67 1.07 4.86 -5.45
CA ARG A 67 1.25 5.26 -6.85
C ARG A 67 1.44 6.75 -6.95
N LYS A 68 2.29 7.14 -7.92
CA LYS A 68 2.47 8.54 -8.22
C LYS A 68 2.07 8.70 -9.66
N ARG A 69 1.29 9.68 -9.98
CA ARG A 69 0.88 9.88 -11.34
C ARG A 69 0.83 11.35 -11.67
N LYS A 70 0.97 11.68 -12.94
CA LYS A 70 0.94 13.04 -13.35
C LYS A 70 -0.49 13.47 -13.61
N VAL A 71 -0.76 14.72 -13.32
CA VAL A 71 -2.08 15.23 -13.46
C VAL A 71 -2.57 15.17 -14.89
N SER A 72 -1.68 15.25 -15.84
CA SER A 72 -2.12 15.30 -17.20
C SER A 72 -2.76 14.02 -17.67
N ASN A 73 -2.67 12.96 -16.93
CA ASN A 73 -3.25 11.73 -17.34
C ASN A 73 -4.68 11.71 -16.97
N TYR A 74 -5.54 11.19 -17.83
CA TYR A 74 -6.89 11.06 -17.48
C TYR A 74 -7.09 9.77 -16.73
N GLY A 75 -8.12 9.66 -16.02
CA GLY A 75 -8.42 8.48 -15.24
C GLY A 75 -7.90 8.66 -13.86
N ASP A 76 -8.43 7.95 -12.91
CA ASP A 76 -8.02 8.09 -11.54
C ASP A 76 -6.94 7.08 -11.19
N ALA A 77 -6.53 7.07 -9.96
CA ALA A 77 -5.47 6.23 -9.50
C ALA A 77 -5.75 4.77 -9.72
N LEU A 78 -6.99 4.41 -9.66
CA LEU A 78 -7.36 3.07 -9.81
C LEU A 78 -7.05 2.57 -11.20
N MET A 79 -7.23 3.41 -12.19
CA MET A 79 -7.03 3.02 -13.56
C MET A 79 -5.57 2.74 -13.87
N SER A 80 -4.68 3.11 -12.99
CA SER A 80 -3.28 2.90 -13.26
C SER A 80 -2.79 1.52 -12.86
N ILE A 81 -3.65 0.69 -12.26
CA ILE A 81 -3.22 -0.63 -11.85
C ILE A 81 -3.81 -1.66 -12.79
N THR A 82 -2.97 -2.23 -13.63
CA THR A 82 -3.41 -3.19 -14.61
C THR A 82 -3.84 -4.48 -13.96
N ARG A 83 -4.56 -5.29 -14.74
CA ARG A 83 -4.97 -6.55 -14.23
C ARG A 83 -3.79 -7.42 -13.90
N ALA A 84 -2.76 -7.38 -14.70
CA ALA A 84 -1.57 -8.16 -14.44
C ALA A 84 -0.92 -7.76 -13.12
N LYS A 85 -0.90 -6.45 -12.83
CA LYS A 85 -0.33 -5.99 -11.60
C LYS A 85 -1.21 -6.42 -10.41
N GLN A 86 -2.52 -6.36 -10.59
CA GLN A 86 -3.42 -6.80 -9.53
C GLN A 86 -3.19 -8.28 -9.21
N CYS A 87 -3.03 -9.11 -10.23
CA CYS A 87 -2.78 -10.52 -10.01
C CYS A 87 -1.48 -10.75 -9.28
N LYS A 88 -0.46 -9.96 -9.62
CA LYS A 88 0.80 -10.09 -8.96
C LYS A 88 0.71 -9.68 -7.49
N LEU A 89 -0.02 -8.63 -7.20
CA LEU A 89 -0.20 -8.18 -5.83
C LEU A 89 -0.96 -9.22 -5.02
N ILE A 90 -1.99 -9.82 -5.61
CA ILE A 90 -2.75 -10.84 -4.91
C ILE A 90 -1.87 -12.05 -4.61
N LYS A 91 -1.05 -12.45 -5.58
CA LYS A 91 -0.19 -13.59 -5.37
C LYS A 91 0.84 -13.30 -4.28
N THR A 92 1.40 -12.11 -4.30
CA THR A 92 2.38 -11.74 -3.28
C THR A 92 1.74 -11.72 -1.90
N ALA A 93 0.50 -11.23 -1.82
CA ALA A 93 -0.21 -11.20 -0.55
C ALA A 93 -0.47 -12.59 0.00
N ARG A 94 -0.72 -13.57 -0.88
CA ARG A 94 -0.90 -14.92 -0.43
C ARG A 94 0.37 -15.46 0.21
N PHE A 95 1.52 -15.10 -0.36
CA PHE A 95 2.78 -15.53 0.23
C PHE A 95 2.97 -14.87 1.60
N PHE A 96 2.57 -13.61 1.73
CA PHE A 96 2.68 -12.95 3.01
C PHE A 96 1.87 -13.71 4.06
N LEU A 97 0.66 -14.11 3.71
CA LEU A 97 -0.18 -14.82 4.65
C LEU A 97 0.39 -16.19 5.02
N ARG A 98 1.07 -16.85 4.09
CA ARG A 98 1.68 -18.10 4.40
C ARG A 98 2.82 -17.94 5.38
N HIS A 99 3.56 -16.83 5.26
CA HIS A 99 4.67 -16.57 6.17
C HIS A 99 4.19 -16.02 7.51
N HIS A 100 2.96 -15.52 7.56
CA HIS A 100 2.44 -14.92 8.77
C HIS A 100 1.05 -15.46 9.07
N PRO A 101 0.97 -16.71 9.45
CA PRO A 101 -0.34 -17.34 9.63
C PRO A 101 -1.20 -16.72 10.73
N ASN A 102 -0.60 -15.96 11.60
CA ASN A 102 -1.38 -15.30 12.63
C ASN A 102 -2.29 -14.22 12.04
N TYR A 103 -2.10 -13.83 10.79
CA TYR A 103 -2.99 -12.87 10.16
C TYR A 103 -3.94 -13.56 9.17
N ALA A 104 -3.83 -14.86 8.98
CA ALA A 104 -4.58 -15.53 7.94
C ALA A 104 -6.09 -15.53 8.18
N HIS A 105 -6.52 -15.33 9.40
CA HIS A 105 -7.93 -15.31 9.70
C HIS A 105 -8.59 -13.96 9.44
N LEU A 106 -7.82 -12.95 9.11
CA LEU A 106 -8.38 -11.62 8.92
C LEU A 106 -8.91 -11.44 7.51
N GLU A 107 -9.88 -10.57 7.37
CA GLU A 107 -10.31 -10.22 6.06
C GLU A 107 -9.23 -9.37 5.44
N CYS A 108 -9.05 -9.48 4.14
CA CYS A 108 -8.01 -8.76 3.44
C CYS A 108 -8.59 -7.76 2.47
N ARG A 109 -7.90 -6.66 2.28
CA ARG A 109 -8.36 -5.62 1.38
C ARG A 109 -7.17 -5.05 0.63
N PHE A 110 -7.36 -4.71 -0.63
CA PHE A 110 -6.29 -4.10 -1.42
C PHE A 110 -6.63 -2.64 -1.65
N ASP A 111 -5.78 -1.77 -1.18
CA ASP A 111 -6.00 -0.32 -1.26
C ASP A 111 -4.95 0.33 -2.15
N VAL A 112 -5.25 1.50 -2.65
CA VAL A 112 -4.28 2.28 -3.40
C VAL A 112 -4.18 3.65 -2.78
N VAL A 113 -2.97 4.13 -2.59
CA VAL A 113 -2.74 5.50 -2.14
C VAL A 113 -2.02 6.19 -3.28
N ALA A 114 -2.67 7.16 -3.88
CA ALA A 114 -2.14 7.81 -5.06
C ALA A 114 -1.80 9.25 -4.81
N PHE A 115 -0.69 9.68 -5.38
CA PHE A 115 -0.27 11.06 -5.28
C PHE A 115 -0.32 11.65 -6.67
N ASN A 116 -1.13 12.68 -6.84
CA ASN A 116 -1.23 13.32 -8.12
C ASN A 116 -0.25 14.47 -8.15
N GLU A 117 0.76 14.36 -9.03
CA GLU A 117 1.76 15.38 -9.08
C GLU A 117 1.22 16.53 -9.85
N GLN A 118 1.22 17.72 -9.31
CA GLN A 118 0.71 18.85 -10.02
C GLN A 118 1.78 19.47 -10.80
N VAL A 119 1.62 19.52 -12.09
CA VAL A 119 2.58 20.10 -12.95
C VAL A 119 2.38 21.58 -12.98
N GLY A 120 3.43 22.32 -12.94
CA GLY A 120 3.30 23.77 -13.04
C GLY A 120 3.09 24.50 -11.76
N ALA A 121 2.95 23.82 -10.71
CA ALA A 121 2.74 24.51 -9.49
C ALA A 121 4.05 25.09 -9.02
N SER A 122 3.95 26.09 -8.21
CA SER A 122 5.09 26.73 -7.70
C SER A 122 5.92 25.72 -6.95
N LYS A 123 7.21 25.86 -7.01
CA LYS A 123 7.98 24.92 -6.41
C LYS A 123 7.87 24.92 -4.98
N ALA A 124 7.40 25.92 -4.38
CA ALA A 124 7.41 26.07 -3.00
C ALA A 124 6.72 24.99 -2.29
N HIS A 125 5.74 24.62 -2.50
CA HIS A 125 5.13 23.69 -1.82
C HIS A 125 4.36 22.80 -2.35
N LYS A 126 4.52 21.71 -2.36
CA LYS A 126 3.84 20.85 -2.74
C LYS A 126 3.18 20.11 -1.76
N PHE A 127 2.14 20.55 -1.20
CA PHE A 127 1.46 19.79 -0.33
C PHE A 127 0.64 18.89 -1.15
N ILE A 128 0.98 17.75 -1.53
CA ILE A 128 0.16 16.88 -2.25
C ILE A 128 -0.60 15.99 -1.33
N GLN A 129 -1.87 16.18 -1.32
CA GLN A 129 -2.71 15.37 -0.51
C GLN A 129 -2.92 14.03 -1.18
N PRO A 130 -2.68 12.93 -0.55
CA PRO A 130 -2.88 11.64 -1.19
C PRO A 130 -4.35 11.29 -1.34
N GLU A 131 -4.65 10.54 -2.36
CA GLU A 131 -5.98 10.01 -2.54
C GLU A 131 -5.96 8.54 -2.12
N TRP A 132 -6.80 8.17 -1.19
CA TRP A 132 -6.79 6.81 -0.63
C TRP A 132 -8.05 6.10 -1.14
N VAL A 133 -7.86 5.06 -1.93
CA VAL A 133 -8.95 4.30 -2.46
C VAL A 133 -8.98 2.96 -1.75
N GLN A 134 -9.97 2.75 -0.90
CA GLN A 134 -10.09 1.51 -0.17
C GLN A 134 -10.77 0.49 -1.05
N GLY A 135 -10.29 -0.72 -1.00
CA GLY A 135 -10.89 -1.79 -1.78
C GLY A 135 -10.80 -1.53 -3.27
N ALA A 136 -9.64 -1.12 -3.72
CA ALA A 136 -9.47 -0.75 -5.11
C ALA A 136 -9.69 -1.92 -6.06
N PHE A 137 -9.45 -3.13 -5.63
CA PHE A 137 -9.75 -4.32 -6.41
C PHE A 137 -9.90 -5.50 -5.46
N MET A 138 -10.46 -6.57 -5.95
CA MET A 138 -10.75 -7.71 -5.11
C MET A 138 -10.00 -8.94 -5.56
N ALA A 139 -9.67 -9.77 -4.60
CA ALA A 139 -9.05 -11.04 -4.90
C ALA A 139 -10.16 -12.06 -5.02
N ASN A 140 -10.53 -12.36 -6.23
CA ASN A 140 -11.62 -13.23 -6.42
C ASN A 140 -11.39 -14.63 -6.02
N ALA A 141 -10.31 -15.04 -5.70
CA ALA A 141 -10.16 -16.38 -5.31
C ALA A 141 -9.03 -16.49 -4.41
N TRP A 142 -9.23 -16.39 -3.24
CA TRP A 142 -8.19 -16.61 -2.25
C TRP A 142 -7.96 -18.08 -2.00
#